data_9a64e13150bb7fc7871123a649563068
#
_entry.id   9a64e13150bb7fc7871123a649563068
#
_cell.length_a   1.000
_cell.length_b   1.000
_cell.length_c   1.000
_cell.angle_alpha   90.00
_cell.angle_beta   90.00
_cell.angle_gamma   90.00
#
_symmetry.space_group_name_H-M   'P 1'
#
loop_
_entity.id
_entity.type
_entity.pdbx_description
1 polymer ?
#
loop_
_entity_poly.entity_id
_entity_poly.type
_entity_poly.pdbx_seq_one_letter_code
_entity_poly.pdbx_strand_id
1 'polypeptide(L)'
;MQLLVAVGTDKHPFDRLVSWLEDWHVETADEVGLTVQHGHTRPPAVPGAVPFLGHDALQAAMADADLVVCHGGPATILEARRHGHLPIVVPRNPTLGEHVDDHQQLFARRLGAAGMVALCESGEELRDALAAGLADPTRFAVATDAAAQHAQQAAVTRVGQIVDELVATASRRRPRWRPWSRSTRGAERDR
;
A
#
# COMPACT_ATOMS: atom_id res chain seq x y z
N MET A 1 -20.14 -6.73 9.86
CA MET A 1 -18.73 -6.99 9.58
C MET A 1 -18.20 -5.94 8.61
N GLN A 2 -16.94 -5.51 8.74
CA GLN A 2 -16.33 -4.47 7.89
C GLN A 2 -15.23 -5.10 7.02
N LEU A 3 -15.31 -4.92 5.72
CA LEU A 3 -14.31 -5.37 4.74
C LEU A 3 -13.63 -4.15 4.11
N LEU A 4 -12.32 -4.04 4.27
CA LEU A 4 -11.49 -3.08 3.54
C LEU A 4 -10.87 -3.74 2.32
N VAL A 5 -11.04 -3.13 1.15
CA VAL A 5 -10.36 -3.52 -0.10
C VAL A 5 -9.45 -2.38 -0.56
N ALA A 6 -8.14 -2.59 -0.51
CA ALA A 6 -7.13 -1.63 -0.96
C ALA A 6 -6.52 -2.07 -2.31
N VAL A 7 -7.06 -1.53 -3.40
CA VAL A 7 -6.61 -1.84 -4.78
C VAL A 7 -5.25 -1.22 -5.10
N GLY A 8 -4.86 -0.20 -4.31
CA GLY A 8 -3.60 0.53 -4.48
C GLY A 8 -3.73 1.80 -5.31
N THR A 9 -2.62 2.52 -5.43
CA THR A 9 -2.55 3.83 -6.10
C THR A 9 -1.77 3.80 -7.40
N ASP A 10 -1.37 2.63 -7.88
CA ASP A 10 -0.68 2.47 -9.16
C ASP A 10 -1.59 2.93 -10.31
N LYS A 11 -0.98 3.51 -11.36
CA LYS A 11 -1.68 4.04 -12.54
C LYS A 11 -2.29 2.95 -13.42
N HIS A 12 -1.79 1.70 -13.32
CA HIS A 12 -2.33 0.59 -14.08
C HIS A 12 -3.66 0.14 -13.47
N PRO A 13 -4.72 -0.04 -14.27
CA PRO A 13 -5.99 -0.50 -13.75
C PRO A 13 -5.90 -1.93 -13.22
N PHE A 14 -6.71 -2.24 -12.22
CA PHE A 14 -6.81 -3.57 -11.63
C PHE A 14 -8.27 -4.06 -11.69
N ASP A 15 -8.85 -3.97 -12.88
CA ASP A 15 -10.27 -4.25 -13.13
C ASP A 15 -10.66 -5.68 -12.75
N ARG A 16 -9.72 -6.62 -12.84
CA ARG A 16 -9.91 -8.02 -12.44
C ARG A 16 -10.33 -8.15 -10.97
N LEU A 17 -9.60 -7.50 -10.05
CA LEU A 17 -9.95 -7.52 -8.64
C LEU A 17 -11.31 -6.87 -8.39
N VAL A 18 -11.56 -5.75 -9.05
CA VAL A 18 -12.86 -5.05 -8.94
C VAL A 18 -13.99 -5.94 -9.43
N SER A 19 -13.85 -6.61 -10.58
CA SER A 19 -14.87 -7.53 -11.09
C SER A 19 -15.12 -8.71 -10.16
N TRP A 20 -14.06 -9.32 -9.61
CA TRP A 20 -14.22 -10.41 -8.64
C TRP A 20 -14.94 -9.97 -7.36
N LEU A 21 -14.70 -8.74 -6.90
CA LEU A 21 -15.37 -8.17 -5.75
C LEU A 21 -16.86 -7.91 -6.05
N GLU A 22 -17.17 -7.38 -7.23
CA GLU A 22 -18.55 -7.14 -7.67
C GLU A 22 -19.35 -8.45 -7.74
N ASP A 23 -18.77 -9.47 -8.39
CA ASP A 23 -19.40 -10.80 -8.50
C ASP A 23 -19.67 -11.39 -7.10
N TRP A 24 -18.65 -11.35 -6.23
CA TRP A 24 -18.82 -11.81 -4.84
C TRP A 24 -19.89 -11.03 -4.09
N HIS A 25 -19.95 -9.70 -4.24
CA HIS A 25 -20.91 -8.86 -3.53
C HIS A 25 -22.35 -9.16 -3.96
N VAL A 26 -22.59 -9.47 -5.23
CA VAL A 26 -23.91 -9.87 -5.75
C VAL A 26 -24.34 -11.23 -5.18
N GLU A 27 -23.39 -12.15 -5.02
CA GLU A 27 -23.66 -13.51 -4.51
C GLU A 27 -23.81 -13.56 -2.99
N THR A 28 -23.31 -12.54 -2.27
CA THR A 28 -23.30 -12.51 -0.81
C THR A 28 -24.63 -11.97 -0.29
N ALA A 29 -25.35 -12.80 0.47
CA ALA A 29 -26.62 -12.41 1.12
C ALA A 29 -26.41 -11.62 2.42
N ASP A 30 -25.20 -11.57 2.95
CA ASP A 30 -24.86 -10.95 4.22
C ASP A 30 -24.68 -9.44 4.09
N GLU A 31 -25.13 -8.68 5.10
CA GLU A 31 -24.83 -7.25 5.21
C GLU A 31 -23.37 -7.04 5.62
N VAL A 32 -22.51 -6.78 4.64
CA VAL A 32 -21.09 -6.45 4.84
C VAL A 32 -20.89 -4.98 4.56
N GLY A 33 -20.37 -4.24 5.55
CA GLY A 33 -19.89 -2.88 5.33
C GLY A 33 -18.63 -2.91 4.49
N LEU A 34 -18.61 -2.18 3.38
CA LEU A 34 -17.49 -2.14 2.44
C LEU A 34 -16.80 -0.78 2.47
N THR A 35 -15.49 -0.80 2.45
CA THR A 35 -14.65 0.35 2.06
C THR A 35 -13.71 -0.11 0.95
N VAL A 36 -13.88 0.42 -0.26
CA VAL A 36 -13.09 0.01 -1.43
C VAL A 36 -12.31 1.20 -1.98
N GLN A 37 -11.03 1.26 -1.68
CA GLN A 37 -10.10 2.22 -2.28
C GLN A 37 -9.65 1.68 -3.63
N HIS A 38 -10.13 2.29 -4.75
CA HIS A 38 -9.94 1.75 -6.09
C HIS A 38 -8.81 2.41 -6.91
N GLY A 39 -8.23 3.54 -6.45
CA GLY A 39 -7.15 4.25 -7.13
C GLY A 39 -7.53 4.72 -8.52
N HIS A 40 -6.70 4.37 -9.51
CA HIS A 40 -6.92 4.64 -10.93
C HIS A 40 -7.73 3.55 -11.64
N THR A 41 -8.13 2.49 -10.92
CA THR A 41 -9.03 1.46 -11.44
C THR A 41 -10.46 2.03 -11.57
N ARG A 42 -11.27 1.48 -12.45
CA ARG A 42 -12.67 1.88 -12.55
C ARG A 42 -13.37 1.78 -11.18
N PRO A 43 -14.28 2.71 -10.88
CA PRO A 43 -15.08 2.59 -9.66
C PRO A 43 -15.88 1.27 -9.66
N PRO A 44 -15.82 0.47 -8.58
CA PRO A 44 -16.66 -0.70 -8.45
C PRO A 44 -18.13 -0.33 -8.22
N ALA A 45 -19.04 -1.16 -8.74
CA ALA A 45 -20.48 -1.02 -8.54
C ALA A 45 -20.92 -1.59 -7.17
N VAL A 46 -20.22 -1.20 -6.10
CA VAL A 46 -20.51 -1.60 -4.71
C VAL A 46 -20.54 -0.38 -3.81
N PRO A 47 -21.22 -0.42 -2.64
CA PRO A 47 -21.20 0.67 -1.68
C PRO A 47 -19.78 0.90 -1.13
N GLY A 48 -19.49 2.12 -0.64
CA GLY A 48 -18.22 2.45 0.02
C GLY A 48 -17.02 2.57 -0.92
N ALA A 49 -17.24 2.70 -2.24
CA ALA A 49 -16.17 2.94 -3.21
C ALA A 49 -15.63 4.37 -3.09
N VAL A 50 -14.31 4.50 -2.95
CA VAL A 50 -13.59 5.77 -2.92
C VAL A 50 -12.33 5.68 -3.78
N PRO A 51 -11.96 6.74 -4.54
CA PRO A 51 -10.79 6.66 -5.40
C PRO A 51 -9.49 6.58 -4.58
N PHE A 52 -9.34 7.40 -3.56
CA PHE A 52 -8.14 7.45 -2.72
C PHE A 52 -8.51 7.66 -1.26
N LEU A 53 -7.71 7.06 -0.38
CA LEU A 53 -7.70 7.33 1.05
C LEU A 53 -6.35 7.99 1.40
N GLY A 54 -6.39 9.08 2.17
CA GLY A 54 -5.19 9.61 2.80
C GLY A 54 -4.61 8.61 3.81
N HIS A 55 -3.36 8.81 4.21
CA HIS A 55 -2.68 7.89 5.13
C HIS A 55 -3.52 7.60 6.40
N ASP A 56 -3.94 8.65 7.10
CA ASP A 56 -4.69 8.49 8.36
C ASP A 56 -6.03 7.80 8.16
N ALA A 57 -6.74 8.10 7.06
CA ALA A 57 -8.00 7.46 6.72
C ALA A 57 -7.81 5.98 6.37
N LEU A 58 -6.72 5.61 5.69
CA LEU A 58 -6.39 4.21 5.40
C LEU A 58 -6.04 3.45 6.68
N GLN A 59 -5.25 4.06 7.60
CA GLN A 59 -4.93 3.46 8.90
C GLN A 59 -6.19 3.25 9.73
N ALA A 60 -7.10 4.24 9.79
CA ALA A 60 -8.38 4.09 10.47
C ALA A 60 -9.24 2.98 9.87
N ALA A 61 -9.34 2.92 8.54
CA ALA A 61 -10.09 1.87 7.85
C ALA A 61 -9.49 0.47 8.08
N MET A 62 -8.15 0.36 8.20
CA MET A 62 -7.48 -0.91 8.56
C MET A 62 -7.74 -1.30 10.02
N ALA A 63 -7.79 -0.33 10.94
CA ALA A 63 -8.07 -0.59 12.34
C ALA A 63 -9.54 -1.03 12.59
N ASP A 64 -10.47 -0.48 11.80
CA ASP A 64 -11.90 -0.77 11.92
C ASP A 64 -12.34 -2.01 11.13
N ALA A 65 -11.50 -2.53 10.24
CA ALA A 65 -11.82 -3.68 9.41
C ALA A 65 -11.76 -5.00 10.19
N ASP A 66 -12.67 -5.91 9.88
CA ASP A 66 -12.58 -7.32 10.29
C ASP A 66 -11.73 -8.13 9.30
N LEU A 67 -11.79 -7.77 8.01
CA LEU A 67 -11.00 -8.38 6.94
C LEU A 67 -10.37 -7.31 6.06
N VAL A 68 -9.15 -7.59 5.58
CA VAL A 68 -8.43 -6.72 4.64
C VAL A 68 -8.05 -7.49 3.38
N VAL A 69 -8.55 -7.03 2.23
CA VAL A 69 -8.10 -7.47 0.90
C VAL A 69 -7.18 -6.41 0.32
N CYS A 70 -6.04 -6.79 -0.23
CA CYS A 70 -5.15 -5.82 -0.87
C CYS A 70 -4.39 -6.40 -2.07
N HIS A 71 -3.85 -5.50 -2.90
CA HIS A 71 -2.90 -5.85 -3.94
C HIS A 71 -1.55 -6.31 -3.36
N GLY A 72 -0.67 -6.86 -4.16
CA GLY A 72 0.64 -7.39 -3.74
C GLY A 72 1.69 -6.35 -3.34
N GLY A 73 1.30 -5.12 -3.02
CA GLY A 73 2.22 -4.05 -2.61
C GLY A 73 2.76 -4.23 -1.18
N PRO A 74 4.10 -4.24 -0.98
CA PRO A 74 4.70 -4.51 0.34
C PRO A 74 4.23 -3.59 1.46
N ALA A 75 4.07 -2.29 1.18
CA ALA A 75 3.66 -1.32 2.19
C ALA A 75 2.27 -1.65 2.76
N THR A 76 1.28 -1.88 1.89
CA THR A 76 -0.10 -2.19 2.31
C THR A 76 -0.19 -3.51 3.07
N ILE A 77 0.57 -4.53 2.64
CA ILE A 77 0.65 -5.82 3.35
C ILE A 77 1.21 -5.63 4.76
N LEU A 78 2.31 -4.87 4.90
CA LEU A 78 2.92 -4.63 6.20
C LEU A 78 2.02 -3.79 7.11
N GLU A 79 1.32 -2.80 6.58
CA GLU A 79 0.38 -1.99 7.34
C GLU A 79 -0.81 -2.84 7.84
N ALA A 80 -1.43 -3.64 6.99
CA ALA A 80 -2.49 -4.56 7.40
C ALA A 80 -2.02 -5.49 8.53
N ARG A 81 -0.82 -6.05 8.42
CA ARG A 81 -0.25 -6.91 9.48
C ARG A 81 0.02 -6.16 10.78
N ARG A 82 0.40 -4.89 10.74
CA ARG A 82 0.56 -4.05 11.96
C ARG A 82 -0.76 -3.84 12.69
N HIS A 83 -1.86 -3.80 11.95
CA HIS A 83 -3.21 -3.73 12.52
C HIS A 83 -3.77 -5.09 12.95
N GLY A 84 -2.95 -6.16 12.91
CA GLY A 84 -3.35 -7.49 13.38
C GLY A 84 -4.05 -8.35 12.34
N HIS A 85 -4.01 -7.97 11.06
CA HIS A 85 -4.62 -8.75 9.99
C HIS A 85 -3.64 -9.72 9.34
N LEU A 86 -4.12 -10.91 8.98
CA LEU A 86 -3.58 -11.75 7.93
C LEU A 86 -4.23 -11.30 6.62
N PRO A 87 -3.61 -10.41 5.82
CA PRO A 87 -4.28 -9.84 4.66
C PRO A 87 -4.52 -10.89 3.58
N ILE A 88 -5.68 -10.82 2.94
CA ILE A 88 -6.00 -11.53 1.71
C ILE A 88 -5.35 -10.75 0.57
N VAL A 89 -4.45 -11.38 -0.17
CA VAL A 89 -3.63 -10.70 -1.18
C VAL A 89 -3.94 -11.25 -2.56
N VAL A 90 -4.38 -10.34 -3.44
CA VAL A 90 -4.53 -10.60 -4.88
C VAL A 90 -3.43 -9.82 -5.61
N PRO A 91 -2.35 -10.47 -6.05
CA PRO A 91 -1.25 -9.75 -6.70
C PRO A 91 -1.64 -9.31 -8.12
N ARG A 92 -1.15 -8.13 -8.52
CA ARG A 92 -1.30 -7.62 -9.89
C ARG A 92 -0.52 -8.49 -10.87
N ASN A 93 -1.09 -8.74 -12.05
CA ASN A 93 -0.51 -9.56 -13.09
C ASN A 93 -0.08 -8.70 -14.30
N PRO A 94 1.24 -8.59 -14.59
CA PRO A 94 1.72 -7.79 -15.71
C PRO A 94 1.27 -8.31 -17.07
N THR A 95 0.98 -9.62 -17.21
CA THR A 95 0.47 -10.17 -18.49
C THR A 95 -0.94 -9.69 -18.81
N LEU A 96 -1.66 -9.14 -17.83
CA LEU A 96 -2.98 -8.53 -17.95
C LEU A 96 -2.91 -6.99 -17.98
N GLY A 97 -1.70 -6.41 -18.04
CA GLY A 97 -1.50 -4.97 -18.02
C GLY A 97 -1.72 -4.29 -16.66
N GLU A 98 -1.77 -5.07 -15.59
CA GLU A 98 -2.05 -4.57 -14.23
C GLU A 98 -0.82 -3.99 -13.53
N HIS A 99 0.38 -4.26 -14.05
CA HIS A 99 1.67 -3.75 -13.54
C HIS A 99 2.75 -3.82 -14.63
N VAL A 100 3.91 -3.20 -14.38
CA VAL A 100 5.06 -3.19 -15.31
C VAL A 100 5.87 -4.49 -15.29
N ASP A 101 5.84 -5.25 -14.17
CA ASP A 101 6.60 -6.49 -13.97
C ASP A 101 5.90 -7.43 -12.96
N ASP A 102 6.48 -8.61 -12.73
CA ASP A 102 5.92 -9.70 -11.92
C ASP A 102 6.37 -9.70 -10.45
N HIS A 103 7.09 -8.68 -10.00
CA HIS A 103 7.64 -8.66 -8.64
C HIS A 103 6.57 -8.80 -7.54
N GLN A 104 5.35 -8.26 -7.75
CA GLN A 104 4.24 -8.43 -6.79
C GLN A 104 3.79 -9.87 -6.69
N GLN A 105 3.71 -10.61 -7.81
CA GLN A 105 3.36 -12.03 -7.80
C GLN A 105 4.43 -12.87 -7.08
N LEU A 106 5.71 -12.65 -7.43
CA LEU A 106 6.82 -13.36 -6.80
C LEU A 106 6.88 -13.09 -5.28
N PHE A 107 6.69 -11.84 -4.89
CA PHE A 107 6.68 -11.43 -3.50
C PHE A 107 5.49 -12.04 -2.74
N ALA A 108 4.27 -11.93 -3.27
CA ALA A 108 3.06 -12.46 -2.65
C ALA A 108 3.10 -13.99 -2.50
N ARG A 109 3.61 -14.72 -3.50
CA ARG A 109 3.82 -16.18 -3.41
C ARG A 109 4.79 -16.57 -2.29
N ARG A 110 5.89 -15.83 -2.10
CA ARG A 110 6.83 -16.06 -1.00
C ARG A 110 6.19 -15.80 0.35
N LEU A 111 5.40 -14.72 0.47
CA LEU A 111 4.69 -14.43 1.72
C LEU A 111 3.57 -15.45 1.99
N GLY A 112 2.84 -15.90 0.97
CA GLY A 112 1.84 -16.96 1.09
C GLY A 112 2.44 -18.27 1.57
N ALA A 113 3.56 -18.71 0.97
CA ALA A 113 4.29 -19.90 1.40
C ALA A 113 4.81 -19.80 2.84
N ALA A 114 5.09 -18.59 3.32
CA ALA A 114 5.50 -18.32 4.71
C ALA A 114 4.32 -18.12 5.68
N GLY A 115 3.06 -18.23 5.22
CA GLY A 115 1.87 -18.00 6.06
C GLY A 115 1.70 -16.54 6.50
N MET A 116 2.30 -15.59 5.78
CA MET A 116 2.24 -14.17 6.11
C MET A 116 1.09 -13.44 5.45
N VAL A 117 0.48 -14.04 4.45
CA VAL A 117 -0.71 -13.56 3.73
C VAL A 117 -1.57 -14.75 3.29
N ALA A 118 -2.86 -14.54 3.11
CA ALA A 118 -3.74 -15.46 2.37
C ALA A 118 -3.67 -15.08 0.89
N LEU A 119 -2.87 -15.80 0.11
CA LEU A 119 -2.69 -15.53 -1.32
C LEU A 119 -3.90 -16.03 -2.10
N CYS A 120 -4.43 -15.19 -2.99
CA CYS A 120 -5.49 -15.50 -3.94
C CYS A 120 -5.04 -15.10 -5.36
N GLU A 121 -4.88 -16.07 -6.25
CA GLU A 121 -4.50 -15.84 -7.65
C GLU A 121 -5.69 -16.04 -8.62
N SER A 122 -6.85 -16.49 -8.08
CA SER A 122 -8.11 -16.65 -8.82
C SER A 122 -9.30 -16.02 -8.08
N GLY A 123 -10.38 -15.76 -8.82
CA GLY A 123 -11.63 -15.27 -8.23
C GLY A 123 -12.30 -16.30 -7.29
N GLU A 124 -12.13 -17.58 -7.57
CA GLU A 124 -12.61 -18.68 -6.70
C GLU A 124 -11.88 -18.65 -5.35
N GLU A 125 -10.54 -18.57 -5.35
CA GLU A 125 -9.74 -18.46 -4.12
C GLU A 125 -10.10 -17.21 -3.31
N LEU A 126 -10.38 -16.08 -3.97
CA LEU A 126 -10.83 -14.87 -3.28
C LEU A 126 -12.20 -15.09 -2.62
N ARG A 127 -13.17 -15.68 -3.35
CA ARG A 127 -14.49 -15.99 -2.80
C ARG A 127 -14.42 -16.93 -1.60
N ASP A 128 -13.61 -17.98 -1.69
CA ASP A 128 -13.40 -18.93 -0.61
C ASP A 128 -12.78 -18.29 0.62
N ALA A 129 -11.77 -17.42 0.42
CA ALA A 129 -11.13 -16.68 1.50
C ALA A 129 -12.12 -15.70 2.18
N LEU A 130 -12.93 -14.98 1.39
CA LEU A 130 -13.95 -14.09 1.93
C LEU A 130 -15.05 -14.86 2.66
N ALA A 131 -15.55 -15.97 2.11
CA ALA A 131 -16.53 -16.82 2.77
C ALA A 131 -16.00 -17.39 4.10
N ALA A 132 -14.75 -17.82 4.12
CA ALA A 132 -14.09 -18.30 5.34
C ALA A 132 -13.94 -17.20 6.39
N GLY A 133 -13.63 -15.96 5.95
CA GLY A 133 -13.52 -14.80 6.83
C GLY A 133 -14.87 -14.31 7.35
N LEU A 134 -15.94 -14.41 6.55
CA LEU A 134 -17.30 -14.12 6.99
C LEU A 134 -17.76 -15.10 8.08
N ALA A 135 -17.42 -16.38 7.91
CA ALA A 135 -17.76 -17.42 8.88
C ALA A 135 -16.95 -17.30 10.18
N ASP A 136 -15.68 -16.92 10.09
CA ASP A 136 -14.78 -16.76 11.23
C ASP A 136 -13.65 -15.77 10.92
N PRO A 137 -13.82 -14.48 11.26
CA PRO A 137 -12.80 -13.45 11.03
C PRO A 137 -11.46 -13.73 11.74
N THR A 138 -11.47 -14.52 12.84
CA THR A 138 -10.24 -14.79 13.60
C THR A 138 -9.21 -15.60 12.80
N ARG A 139 -9.63 -16.29 11.75
CA ARG A 139 -8.74 -17.00 10.81
C ARG A 139 -7.83 -16.03 10.03
N PHE A 140 -8.24 -14.78 9.91
CA PHE A 140 -7.50 -13.71 9.25
C PHE A 140 -6.93 -12.69 10.23
N ALA A 141 -6.82 -13.08 11.51
CA ALA A 141 -6.15 -12.30 12.54
C ALA A 141 -4.75 -12.85 12.81
N VAL A 142 -3.81 -11.99 13.10
CA VAL A 142 -2.46 -12.35 13.56
C VAL A 142 -2.18 -11.65 14.89
N ALA A 143 -1.44 -12.32 15.76
CA ALA A 143 -0.99 -11.72 16.99
C ALA A 143 -0.11 -10.50 16.66
N THR A 144 -0.47 -9.34 17.18
CA THR A 144 0.38 -8.15 17.13
C THR A 144 1.48 -8.30 18.16
N ASP A 145 2.70 -8.54 17.69
CA ASP A 145 3.86 -8.62 18.60
C ASP A 145 4.29 -7.20 19.00
N ALA A 146 3.95 -6.82 20.25
CA ALA A 146 4.31 -5.53 20.81
C ALA A 146 5.85 -5.32 20.83
N ALA A 147 6.63 -6.37 20.98
CA ALA A 147 8.09 -6.29 20.94
C ALA A 147 8.58 -5.99 19.51
N ALA A 148 7.99 -6.61 18.47
CA ALA A 148 8.29 -6.31 17.09
C ALA A 148 7.89 -4.88 16.69
N GLN A 149 6.74 -4.41 17.18
CA GLN A 149 6.30 -3.01 16.96
C GLN A 149 7.26 -2.01 17.61
N HIS A 150 7.71 -2.25 18.83
CA HIS A 150 8.70 -1.42 19.51
C HIS A 150 10.06 -1.41 18.80
N ALA A 151 10.54 -2.59 18.37
CA ALA A 151 11.79 -2.69 17.62
C ALA A 151 11.72 -1.92 16.29
N GLN A 152 10.59 -1.99 15.60
CA GLN A 152 10.38 -1.25 14.37
C GLN A 152 10.32 0.26 14.60
N GLN A 153 9.61 0.72 15.63
CA GLN A 153 9.56 2.14 15.98
C GLN A 153 10.94 2.68 16.33
N ALA A 154 11.73 1.90 17.08
CA ALA A 154 13.11 2.24 17.38
C ALA A 154 13.97 2.34 16.10
N ALA A 155 13.79 1.42 15.13
CA ALA A 155 14.48 1.47 13.85
C ALA A 155 14.09 2.70 13.02
N VAL A 156 12.82 3.05 12.94
CA VAL A 156 12.32 4.27 12.25
C VAL A 156 12.92 5.52 12.88
N THR A 157 12.91 5.61 14.21
CA THR A 157 13.52 6.73 14.95
C THR A 157 15.03 6.84 14.66
N ARG A 158 15.72 5.71 14.62
CA ARG A 158 17.16 5.68 14.30
C ARG A 158 17.47 6.14 12.89
N VAL A 159 16.68 5.71 11.90
CA VAL A 159 16.81 6.16 10.51
C VAL A 159 16.55 7.67 10.42
N GLY A 160 15.53 8.19 11.09
CA GLY A 160 15.25 9.63 11.16
C GLY A 160 16.48 10.41 11.70
N GLN A 161 17.08 9.98 12.79
CA GLN A 161 18.29 10.59 13.34
C GLN A 161 19.46 10.61 12.33
N ILE A 162 19.70 9.50 11.64
CA ILE A 162 20.74 9.41 10.61
C ILE A 162 20.49 10.40 9.47
N VAL A 163 19.24 10.51 9.01
CA VAL A 163 18.86 11.47 7.97
C VAL A 163 19.10 12.91 8.43
N ASP A 164 18.69 13.26 9.65
CA ASP A 164 18.88 14.59 10.22
C ASP A 164 20.38 14.93 10.34
N GLU A 165 21.21 14.01 10.79
CA GLU A 165 22.67 14.17 10.86
C GLU A 165 23.29 14.40 9.46
N LEU A 166 22.85 13.64 8.44
CA LEU A 166 23.29 13.79 7.07
C LEU A 166 22.90 15.15 6.48
N VAL A 167 21.65 15.59 6.71
CA VAL A 167 21.15 16.90 6.25
C VAL A 167 21.92 18.03 6.95
N ALA A 168 22.12 17.94 8.26
CA ALA A 168 22.90 18.93 9.01
C ALA A 168 24.36 19.02 8.52
N THR A 169 24.97 17.88 8.22
CA THR A 169 26.35 17.81 7.70
C THR A 169 26.44 18.36 6.27
N ALA A 170 25.46 18.04 5.41
CA ALA A 170 25.39 18.57 4.03
C ALA A 170 25.20 20.09 4.03
N SER A 171 24.37 20.62 4.94
CA SER A 171 24.13 22.05 5.07
C SER A 171 25.37 22.83 5.50
N ARG A 172 26.23 22.23 6.33
CA ARG A 172 27.51 22.81 6.74
C ARG A 172 28.56 22.82 5.63
N ARG A 173 28.46 21.93 4.63
CA ARG A 173 29.39 21.81 3.50
C ARG A 173 29.02 22.66 2.28
N ARG A 174 27.94 23.46 2.32
CA ARG A 174 27.61 24.35 1.20
C ARG A 174 28.73 25.38 1.05
N PRO A 175 29.47 25.42 -0.10
CA PRO A 175 30.44 26.48 -0.36
C PRO A 175 29.67 27.80 -0.36
N ARG A 176 30.23 28.81 0.36
CA ARG A 176 29.71 30.18 0.24
C ARG A 176 29.84 30.58 -1.23
N TRP A 177 28.71 30.62 -1.93
CA TRP A 177 28.67 31.05 -3.31
C TRP A 177 29.17 32.52 -3.34
N ARG A 178 30.37 32.75 -3.89
CA ARG A 178 30.86 34.09 -4.14
C ARG A 178 30.16 34.61 -5.38
N PRO A 179 29.45 35.76 -5.31
CA PRO A 179 28.94 36.39 -6.52
C PRO A 179 30.09 36.69 -7.47
N TRP A 180 29.94 36.30 -8.70
CA TRP A 180 30.90 36.62 -9.76
C TRP A 180 30.86 38.15 -9.96
N SER A 181 31.90 38.85 -9.54
CA SER A 181 32.11 40.26 -9.85
C SER A 181 32.23 40.41 -11.37
N ARG A 182 31.26 41.08 -11.99
CA ARG A 182 31.37 41.53 -13.38
C ARG A 182 32.58 42.46 -13.46
N SER A 183 33.68 42.03 -14.07
CA SER A 183 34.75 42.90 -14.51
C SER A 183 34.22 43.72 -15.66
N THR A 184 33.94 44.99 -15.39
CA THR A 184 33.74 46.05 -16.41
C THR A 184 35.12 46.32 -17.01
N ARG A 185 35.47 45.67 -18.13
CA ARG A 185 36.52 46.21 -18.98
C ARG A 185 35.98 47.39 -19.73
N GLY A 186 36.50 48.60 -19.41
CA GLY A 186 36.24 49.85 -20.05
C GLY A 186 36.58 49.77 -21.54
N ALA A 187 35.66 50.33 -22.31
CA ALA A 187 35.93 50.67 -23.70
C ALA A 187 36.76 51.95 -23.73
N GLU A 188 38.02 51.81 -24.05
CA GLU A 188 38.82 52.93 -24.48
C GLU A 188 38.77 52.98 -26.02
N ARG A 189 38.08 54.00 -26.53
CA ARG A 189 38.19 54.45 -27.94
C ARG A 189 39.34 55.38 -27.98
N ASP A 190 40.22 55.20 -28.89
CA ASP A 190 40.91 56.31 -29.52
C ASP A 190 41.25 56.00 -30.98
N ARG A 191 40.75 56.93 -31.83
CA ARG A 191 41.16 57.45 -33.14
C ARG A 191 41.30 56.50 -34.31
#